data_21c5d90394ae6be7368044c9a0c60b73
#
_entry.id   21c5d90394ae6be7368044c9a0c60b73
#
_cell.length_a   1.000
_cell.length_b   1.000
_cell.length_c   1.000
_cell.angle_alpha   90.00
_cell.angle_beta   90.00
_cell.angle_gamma   90.00
#
_symmetry.space_group_name_H-M   'P 1'
#
loop_
_entity.id
_entity.type
_entity.pdbx_description
1 polymer ?
#
loop_
_entity_poly.entity_id
_entity_poly.type
_entity_poly.pdbx_seq_one_letter_code
_entity_poly.pdbx_strand_id
1 'polypeptide(L)'
;MHTSTTATIANKSLTLVHSYNLQPHLYANDTQIYGFCRPDATRSLESRMSDCISSVADWMSSNRLQLNATKMKILWCTSSRRQHQLPVSQLTVGNDQVTPVTSVCNLGIYMDADLSVRTHVIRTAAGCFAVLRRIRSI
;
A
#
# COMPACT_ATOMS: atom_id res chain seq x y z
N MET A 1 26.52 13.80 -2.39
CA MET A 1 25.66 14.57 -3.31
C MET A 1 24.31 13.93 -3.62
N HIS A 2 24.12 12.64 -3.43
CA HIS A 2 22.84 11.97 -3.70
C HIS A 2 21.77 12.13 -2.61
N THR A 3 22.14 12.42 -1.40
CA THR A 3 21.21 12.55 -0.26
C THR A 3 20.31 13.78 -0.33
N SER A 4 20.81 14.89 -0.86
CA SER A 4 20.06 16.14 -0.96
C SER A 4 18.94 16.06 -2.00
N THR A 5 19.17 15.43 -3.14
CA THR A 5 18.19 15.28 -4.21
C THR A 5 17.05 14.33 -3.80
N THR A 6 17.38 13.24 -3.13
CA THR A 6 16.39 12.26 -2.67
C THR A 6 15.47 12.86 -1.61
N ALA A 7 16.01 13.63 -0.67
CA ALA A 7 15.20 14.30 0.36
C ALA A 7 14.25 15.35 -0.24
N THR A 8 14.70 16.12 -1.23
CA THR A 8 13.87 17.11 -1.90
C THR A 8 12.75 16.46 -2.71
N ILE A 9 13.04 15.36 -3.38
CA ILE A 9 12.08 14.54 -4.13
C ILE A 9 11.02 14.00 -3.17
N ALA A 10 11.43 13.41 -2.05
CA ALA A 10 10.51 12.89 -1.03
C ALA A 10 9.59 14.00 -0.48
N ASN A 11 10.14 15.16 -0.13
CA ASN A 11 9.35 16.26 0.44
C ASN A 11 8.28 16.79 -0.50
N LYS A 12 8.57 16.94 -1.80
CA LYS A 12 7.58 17.38 -2.79
C LYS A 12 6.47 16.34 -2.98
N SER A 13 6.82 15.08 -3.02
CA SER A 13 5.87 13.97 -3.08
C SER A 13 4.95 13.95 -1.85
N LEU A 14 5.50 14.17 -0.66
CA LEU A 14 4.74 14.27 0.59
C LEU A 14 3.72 15.42 0.56
N THR A 15 4.14 16.59 0.12
CA THR A 15 3.26 17.77 0.00
C THR A 15 2.11 17.50 -0.96
N LEU A 16 2.39 16.83 -2.07
CA LEU A 16 1.38 16.47 -3.05
C LEU A 16 0.33 15.52 -2.46
N VAL A 17 0.75 14.49 -1.73
CA VAL A 17 -0.17 13.55 -1.08
C VAL A 17 -1.03 14.26 -0.03
N HIS A 18 -0.45 15.15 0.76
CA HIS A 18 -1.20 15.94 1.75
C HIS A 18 -2.26 16.85 1.11
N SER A 19 -2.02 17.36 -0.10
CA SER A 19 -2.99 18.19 -0.81
C SER A 19 -4.30 17.48 -1.15
N TYR A 20 -4.28 16.16 -1.21
CA TYR A 20 -5.47 15.31 -1.40
C TYR A 20 -6.10 14.86 -0.07
N ASN A 21 -5.68 15.41 1.05
CA ASN A 21 -6.13 15.02 2.38
C ASN A 21 -5.87 13.54 2.68
N LEU A 22 -4.74 13.05 2.20
CA LEU A 22 -4.22 11.71 2.43
C LEU A 22 -2.90 11.79 3.18
N GLN A 23 -2.51 10.69 3.82
CA GLN A 23 -1.30 10.62 4.62
C GLN A 23 -0.26 9.75 3.92
N PRO A 24 0.94 10.27 3.67
CA PRO A 24 2.05 9.47 3.16
C PRO A 24 2.89 8.91 4.29
N HIS A 25 3.44 7.73 4.07
CA HIS A 25 4.48 7.15 4.88
C HIS A 25 5.59 6.64 3.97
N LEU A 26 6.80 7.10 4.21
CA LEU A 26 7.97 6.73 3.42
C LEU A 26 8.93 5.91 4.28
N TYR A 27 9.37 4.78 3.74
CA TYR A 27 10.41 3.96 4.33
C TYR A 27 11.33 3.42 3.22
N ALA A 28 12.58 3.85 3.22
CA ALA A 28 13.54 3.54 2.16
C ALA A 28 12.94 3.82 0.76
N ASN A 29 12.77 2.79 -0.06
CA ASN A 29 12.18 2.91 -1.39
C ASN A 29 10.67 2.68 -1.42
N ASP A 30 10.06 2.34 -0.28
CA ASP A 30 8.64 2.03 -0.20
C ASP A 30 7.84 3.27 0.21
N THR A 31 6.76 3.51 -0.50
CA THR A 31 5.82 4.58 -0.21
C THR A 31 4.45 4.00 0.08
N GLN A 32 3.89 4.39 1.20
CA GLN A 32 2.51 4.08 1.56
C GLN A 32 1.69 5.35 1.56
N ILE A 33 0.50 5.27 1.01
CA ILE A 33 -0.49 6.35 1.04
C ILE A 33 -1.74 5.77 1.69
N TYR A 34 -2.21 6.42 2.74
CA TYR A 34 -3.39 5.96 3.44
C TYR A 34 -4.35 7.10 3.76
N GLY A 35 -5.60 6.76 3.88
CA GLY A 35 -6.67 7.67 4.25
C GLY A 35 -7.75 6.95 5.03
N PHE A 36 -8.66 7.72 5.56
CA PHE A 36 -9.78 7.24 6.37
C PHE A 36 -11.10 7.74 5.78
N CYS A 37 -12.12 6.92 5.85
CA CYS A 37 -13.46 7.33 5.50
C CYS A 37 -14.50 6.55 6.30
N ARG A 38 -15.73 7.07 6.29
CA ARG A 38 -16.89 6.31 6.76
C ARG A 38 -17.27 5.25 5.72
N PRO A 39 -17.96 4.17 6.12
CA PRO A 39 -18.38 3.12 5.18
C PRO A 39 -19.24 3.63 4.01
N ASP A 40 -19.98 4.72 4.18
CA ASP A 40 -20.80 5.35 3.16
C ASP A 40 -20.04 6.31 2.24
N ALA A 41 -18.78 6.60 2.55
CA ALA A 41 -17.93 7.55 1.82
C ALA A 41 -16.75 6.87 1.07
N THR A 42 -16.82 5.58 0.82
CA THR A 42 -15.73 4.83 0.17
C THR A 42 -15.45 5.32 -1.25
N ARG A 43 -16.46 5.69 -2.01
CA ARG A 43 -16.29 6.26 -3.36
C ARG A 43 -15.51 7.57 -3.35
N SER A 44 -15.75 8.43 -2.38
CA SER A 44 -15.01 9.68 -2.23
C SER A 44 -13.54 9.41 -1.93
N LEU A 45 -13.23 8.44 -1.08
CA LEU A 45 -11.87 8.05 -0.80
C LEU A 45 -11.19 7.40 -2.01
N GLU A 46 -11.87 6.53 -2.74
CA GLU A 46 -11.36 5.94 -3.98
C GLU A 46 -11.00 7.02 -5.01
N SER A 47 -11.88 7.98 -5.20
CA SER A 47 -11.66 9.09 -6.15
C SER A 47 -10.44 9.92 -5.75
N ARG A 48 -10.33 10.30 -4.48
CA ARG A 48 -9.17 11.05 -3.96
C ARG A 48 -7.88 10.25 -4.09
N MET A 49 -7.92 8.96 -3.81
CA MET A 49 -6.77 8.08 -3.93
C MET A 49 -6.32 7.95 -5.38
N SER A 50 -7.25 7.74 -6.30
CA SER A 50 -6.97 7.65 -7.73
C SER A 50 -6.35 8.94 -8.26
N ASP A 51 -6.91 10.10 -7.92
CA ASP A 51 -6.41 11.41 -8.34
C ASP A 51 -5.01 11.68 -7.75
N CYS A 52 -4.81 11.34 -6.48
CA CYS A 52 -3.52 11.46 -5.81
C CYS A 52 -2.45 10.62 -6.49
N ILE A 53 -2.73 9.36 -6.77
CA ILE A 53 -1.78 8.45 -7.41
C ILE A 53 -1.46 8.93 -8.82
N SER A 54 -2.44 9.40 -9.58
CA SER A 54 -2.22 9.98 -10.91
C SER A 54 -1.31 11.20 -10.85
N SER A 55 -1.52 12.09 -9.89
CA SER A 55 -0.67 13.27 -9.69
C SER A 55 0.76 12.90 -9.27
N VAL A 56 0.91 11.90 -8.41
CA VAL A 56 2.22 11.38 -8.01
C VAL A 56 2.93 10.74 -9.20
N ALA A 57 2.21 9.97 -10.02
CA ALA A 57 2.77 9.37 -11.23
C ALA A 57 3.26 10.42 -12.23
N ASP A 58 2.48 11.49 -12.46
CA ASP A 58 2.87 12.60 -13.33
C ASP A 58 4.10 13.33 -12.79
N TRP A 59 4.13 13.59 -11.49
CA TRP A 59 5.28 14.20 -10.85
C TRP A 59 6.54 13.32 -10.95
N MET A 60 6.41 12.01 -10.75
CA MET A 60 7.51 11.06 -10.92
C MET A 60 8.03 11.07 -12.37
N SER A 61 7.15 11.04 -13.36
CA SER A 61 7.53 11.13 -14.77
C SER A 61 8.29 12.41 -15.09
N SER A 62 7.87 13.55 -14.53
CA SER A 62 8.57 14.82 -14.67
C SER A 62 9.97 14.81 -14.07
N ASN A 63 10.22 13.97 -13.10
CA ASN A 63 11.52 13.79 -12.44
C ASN A 63 12.29 12.55 -12.95
N ARG A 64 11.91 12.02 -14.10
CA ARG A 64 12.52 10.83 -14.72
C ARG A 64 12.44 9.57 -13.84
N LEU A 65 11.40 9.49 -13.02
CA LEU A 65 11.07 8.32 -12.22
C LEU A 65 9.83 7.65 -12.82
N GLN A 66 9.69 6.37 -12.59
CA GLN A 66 8.53 5.62 -13.08
C GLN A 66 7.83 4.90 -11.92
N LEU A 67 6.54 5.10 -11.81
CA LEU A 67 5.70 4.34 -10.90
C LEU A 67 5.48 2.94 -11.46
N ASN A 68 5.78 1.91 -10.66
CA ASN A 68 5.55 0.53 -11.07
C ASN A 68 4.17 0.07 -10.57
N ALA A 69 3.16 0.19 -11.44
CA ALA A 69 1.79 -0.20 -11.12
C ALA A 69 1.66 -1.70 -10.83
N THR A 70 2.55 -2.55 -11.37
CA THR A 70 2.49 -4.00 -11.11
C THR A 70 2.88 -4.37 -9.67
N LYS A 71 3.61 -3.50 -8.99
CA LYS A 71 3.98 -3.66 -7.58
C LYS A 71 3.01 -2.96 -6.63
N MET A 72 2.11 -2.15 -7.15
CA MET A 72 1.14 -1.42 -6.35
C MET A 72 0.10 -2.38 -5.79
N LYS A 73 -0.20 -2.23 -4.51
CA LYS A 73 -1.24 -3.00 -3.82
C LYS A 73 -2.18 -2.06 -3.07
N ILE A 74 -3.44 -2.37 -3.10
CA ILE A 74 -4.49 -1.63 -2.39
C ILE A 74 -5.07 -2.56 -1.36
N LEU A 75 -5.08 -2.11 -0.12
CA LEU A 75 -5.67 -2.83 0.99
C LEU A 75 -6.75 -1.96 1.64
N TRP A 76 -7.98 -2.41 1.59
CA TRP A 76 -9.07 -1.85 2.37
C TRP A 76 -9.11 -2.53 3.73
N CYS A 77 -9.07 -1.74 4.79
CA CYS A 77 -9.06 -2.25 6.16
C CYS A 77 -10.32 -1.85 6.92
N THR A 78 -10.94 -2.83 7.54
CA THR A 78 -12.05 -2.61 8.47
C THR A 78 -12.15 -3.80 9.43
N SER A 79 -12.99 -3.67 10.46
CA SER A 79 -13.26 -4.80 11.35
C SER A 79 -13.90 -5.97 10.59
N SER A 80 -13.70 -7.19 11.08
CA SER A 80 -14.25 -8.39 10.44
C SER A 80 -15.77 -8.35 10.25
N ARG A 81 -16.49 -7.65 11.12
CA ARG A 81 -17.95 -7.47 11.01
C ARG A 81 -18.40 -6.65 9.81
N ARG A 82 -17.52 -5.77 9.29
CA ARG A 82 -17.81 -4.83 8.20
C ARG A 82 -17.13 -5.17 6.89
N GLN A 83 -16.49 -6.33 6.79
CA GLN A 83 -15.78 -6.76 5.58
C GLN A 83 -16.67 -6.75 4.33
N HIS A 84 -17.96 -7.07 4.48
CA HIS A 84 -18.93 -7.06 3.38
C HIS A 84 -19.22 -5.66 2.82
N GLN A 85 -18.84 -4.59 3.52
CA GLN A 85 -19.02 -3.20 3.09
C GLN A 85 -17.82 -2.65 2.30
N LEU A 86 -16.75 -3.43 2.20
CA LEU A 86 -15.54 -2.98 1.49
C LEU A 86 -15.75 -2.96 -0.02
N PRO A 87 -15.18 -1.96 -0.71
CA PRO A 87 -15.18 -1.93 -2.16
C PRO A 87 -14.44 -3.13 -2.74
N VAL A 88 -14.99 -3.72 -3.79
CA VAL A 88 -14.36 -4.77 -4.57
C VAL A 88 -13.93 -4.27 -5.96
N SER A 89 -14.27 -3.02 -6.27
CA SER A 89 -13.95 -2.39 -7.54
C SER A 89 -12.44 -2.15 -7.69
N GLN A 90 -11.97 -2.21 -8.92
CA GLN A 90 -10.58 -1.88 -9.24
C GLN A 90 -10.36 -0.37 -9.18
N LEU A 91 -9.18 0.03 -8.72
CA LEU A 91 -8.74 1.41 -8.76
C LEU A 91 -7.97 1.65 -10.07
N THR A 92 -8.33 2.70 -10.79
CA THR A 92 -7.64 3.08 -12.02
C THR A 92 -6.41 3.92 -11.68
N VAL A 93 -5.26 3.50 -12.18
CA VAL A 93 -3.99 4.21 -12.03
C VAL A 93 -3.40 4.41 -13.44
N GLY A 94 -3.60 5.60 -13.99
CA GLY A 94 -3.22 5.86 -15.39
C GLY A 94 -4.01 4.95 -16.35
N ASN A 95 -3.30 4.09 -17.09
CA ASN A 95 -3.90 3.08 -17.96
C ASN A 95 -4.07 1.71 -17.30
N ASP A 96 -3.60 1.57 -16.06
CA ASP A 96 -3.63 0.31 -15.32
C ASP A 96 -4.78 0.28 -14.33
N GLN A 97 -5.24 -0.92 -14.02
CA GLN A 97 -6.24 -1.16 -12.98
C GLN A 97 -5.65 -2.04 -11.90
N VAL A 98 -5.82 -1.62 -10.65
CA VAL A 98 -5.31 -2.33 -9.49
C VAL A 98 -6.47 -2.90 -8.70
N THR A 99 -6.50 -4.23 -8.56
CA THR A 99 -7.51 -4.93 -7.78
C THR A 99 -7.15 -4.90 -6.29
N PRO A 100 -8.09 -4.55 -5.40
CA PRO A 100 -7.84 -4.64 -3.97
C PRO A 100 -7.46 -6.06 -3.54
N VAL A 101 -6.53 -6.16 -2.60
CA VAL A 101 -6.07 -7.43 -2.03
C VAL A 101 -6.58 -7.58 -0.59
N THR A 102 -6.57 -8.80 -0.08
CA THR A 102 -7.01 -9.10 1.29
C THR A 102 -5.88 -9.13 2.30
N SER A 103 -4.64 -9.13 1.82
CA SER A 103 -3.44 -9.16 2.65
C SER A 103 -2.27 -8.54 1.89
N VAL A 104 -1.44 -7.78 2.59
CA VAL A 104 -0.19 -7.22 2.06
C VAL A 104 0.96 -7.53 3.00
N CYS A 105 2.14 -7.72 2.42
CA CYS A 105 3.40 -7.77 3.18
C CYS A 105 4.04 -6.39 3.17
N ASN A 106 4.22 -5.82 4.34
CA ASN A 106 4.85 -4.53 4.51
C ASN A 106 5.98 -4.64 5.53
N LEU A 107 7.19 -4.32 5.11
CA LEU A 107 8.40 -4.41 5.96
C LEU A 107 8.53 -5.78 6.66
N GLY A 108 8.21 -6.86 5.95
CA GLY A 108 8.27 -8.22 6.47
C GLY A 108 7.07 -8.66 7.31
N ILE A 109 6.08 -7.80 7.52
CA ILE A 109 4.86 -8.10 8.27
C ILE A 109 3.68 -8.19 7.32
N TYR A 110 2.92 -9.27 7.40
CA TYR A 110 1.66 -9.43 6.67
C TYR A 110 0.52 -8.77 7.44
N MET A 111 -0.19 -7.88 6.75
CA MET A 111 -1.37 -7.18 7.27
C MET A 111 -2.60 -7.65 6.51
N ASP A 112 -3.64 -8.01 7.24
CA ASP A 112 -4.90 -8.48 6.67
C ASP A 112 -5.95 -7.37 6.63
N ALA A 113 -6.90 -7.47 5.71
CA ALA A 113 -7.97 -6.49 5.53
C ALA A 113 -8.89 -6.36 6.76
N ASP A 114 -8.97 -7.39 7.59
CA ASP A 114 -9.74 -7.39 8.84
C ASP A 114 -8.96 -6.82 10.04
N LEU A 115 -7.79 -6.21 9.79
CA LEU A 115 -6.88 -5.66 10.80
C LEU A 115 -6.26 -6.73 11.71
N SER A 116 -6.34 -8.01 11.34
CA SER A 116 -5.66 -9.09 12.03
C SER A 116 -4.26 -9.31 11.47
N VAL A 117 -3.45 -10.07 12.17
CA VAL A 117 -2.14 -10.52 11.73
C VAL A 117 -2.12 -12.04 11.48
N ARG A 118 -3.28 -12.63 11.21
CA ARG A 118 -3.45 -14.07 11.03
C ARG A 118 -2.53 -14.62 9.94
N THR A 119 -2.50 -13.98 8.77
CA THR A 119 -1.64 -14.39 7.66
C THR A 119 -0.17 -14.35 8.05
N HIS A 120 0.25 -13.32 8.79
CA HIS A 120 1.62 -13.21 9.28
C HIS A 120 1.97 -14.37 10.23
N VAL A 121 1.10 -14.65 11.18
CA VAL A 121 1.30 -15.76 12.14
C VAL A 121 1.39 -17.10 11.43
N ILE A 122 0.49 -17.38 10.49
CA ILE A 122 0.48 -18.64 9.74
C ILE A 122 1.76 -18.78 8.91
N ARG A 123 2.17 -17.77 8.19
CA ARG A 123 3.37 -17.80 7.34
C ARG A 123 4.65 -17.91 8.18
N THR A 124 4.72 -17.17 9.28
CA THR A 124 5.87 -17.23 10.20
C THR A 124 5.99 -18.62 10.82
N ALA A 125 4.90 -19.19 11.29
CA ALA A 125 4.88 -20.55 11.84
C ALA A 125 5.31 -21.59 10.80
N ALA A 126 4.77 -21.52 9.58
CA ALA A 126 5.16 -22.42 8.48
C ALA A 126 6.65 -22.31 8.16
N GLY A 127 7.21 -21.09 8.12
CA GLY A 127 8.64 -20.85 7.93
C GLY A 127 9.49 -21.47 9.06
N CYS A 128 9.10 -21.29 10.31
CA CYS A 128 9.78 -21.89 11.47
C CYS A 128 9.76 -23.42 11.40
N PHE A 129 8.62 -24.03 11.08
CA PHE A 129 8.54 -25.47 10.94
C PHE A 129 9.39 -26.01 9.80
N ALA A 130 9.47 -25.30 8.67
CA ALA A 130 10.34 -25.68 7.56
C ALA A 130 11.83 -25.69 7.96
N VAL A 131 12.28 -24.67 8.71
CA VAL A 131 13.65 -24.60 9.25
C VAL A 131 13.91 -25.73 10.23
N LEU A 132 12.99 -26.00 11.15
CA LEU A 132 13.12 -27.10 12.12
C LEU A 132 13.21 -28.47 11.43
N ARG A 133 12.45 -28.70 10.37
CA ARG A 133 12.56 -29.93 9.56
C ARG A 133 13.93 -30.07 8.94
N ARG A 134 14.52 -29.00 8.41
CA ARG A 134 15.88 -29.02 7.86
C ARG A 134 16.91 -29.37 8.92
N ILE A 135 16.82 -28.76 10.09
CA ILE A 135 17.73 -29.05 11.21
C ILE A 135 17.59 -30.52 11.66
N ARG A 136 16.36 -31.01 11.71
CA ARG A 136 16.10 -32.42 12.13
C ARG A 136 16.62 -33.44 11.13
N SER A 137 16.71 -33.07 9.84
CA SER A 137 17.19 -34.00 8.79
C SER A 137 18.71 -34.05 8.68
N ILE A 138 19.43 -33.23 9.41
CA ILE A 138 20.90 -33.26 9.53
C ILE A 138 21.29 -34.20 10.68
#